data_1a2cbecd8e10bc1a916926ce4a8c702d
#
_entry.id   1a2cbecd8e10bc1a916926ce4a8c702d
#
_cell.length_a   1.000
_cell.length_b   1.000
_cell.length_c   1.000
_cell.angle_alpha   90.00
_cell.angle_beta   90.00
_cell.angle_gamma   90.00
#
_symmetry.space_group_name_H-M   'P 1'
#
loop_
_entity.id
_entity.type
_entity.pdbx_description
1 polymer ?
#
loop_
_entity_poly.entity_id
_entity_poly.type
_entity_poly.pdbx_seq_one_letter_code
_entity_poly.pdbx_strand_id
1 'polypeptide(L)'
;VGTGPAGLFCAWRLVQGGAKPRILERGPEVVTRSKRWHKFIEGGEFDPECNLLFGEGGAGTYSDGKLYTRVQDPRVPEVLQALVDHGAPEEILTDGRPHVGSNLLPSIVKRMRNALEQQGAQFFFDHRLVDLKVDGDAESRKVSKIIVENDGEKVEWETDSLFLATGHSARDVYRMLAKHQVPMSQKSFQIGVRVEHPQGAIDQMQYGESAGHPQLPPADYSLVSRRSEKDVFSFCMCPGGEILPSTEQSGFMCVNGASRYQ
;
A
#
# COMPACT_ATOMS: atom_id res chain seq x y z
N VAL A 1 0.95 8.02 11.07
CA VAL A 1 -0.15 8.37 10.18
C VAL A 1 -0.06 7.55 8.91
N GLY A 2 -1.16 6.90 8.52
CA GLY A 2 -1.30 5.94 7.44
C GLY A 2 -1.26 4.50 7.94
N THR A 3 -2.16 3.67 7.41
CA THR A 3 -2.30 2.24 7.73
C THR A 3 -1.92 1.32 6.57
N GLY A 4 -1.17 1.86 5.61
CA GLY A 4 -0.50 1.04 4.59
C GLY A 4 0.58 0.14 5.20
N PRO A 5 1.28 -0.69 4.40
CA PRO A 5 2.30 -1.61 4.92
C PRO A 5 3.33 -0.92 5.81
N ALA A 6 3.84 0.26 5.42
CA ALA A 6 4.81 0.99 6.22
C ALA A 6 4.27 1.39 7.61
N GLY A 7 3.02 1.87 7.67
CA GLY A 7 2.39 2.26 8.94
C GLY A 7 2.07 1.07 9.84
N LEU A 8 1.54 -0.02 9.27
CA LEU A 8 1.25 -1.24 10.03
C LEU A 8 2.51 -1.88 10.62
N PHE A 9 3.59 -2.02 9.84
CA PHE A 9 4.85 -2.57 10.34
C PHE A 9 5.58 -1.61 11.29
N CYS A 10 5.44 -0.29 11.12
CA CYS A 10 5.89 0.69 12.11
C CYS A 10 5.17 0.50 13.44
N ALA A 11 3.83 0.41 13.42
CA ALA A 11 3.04 0.15 14.61
C ALA A 11 3.40 -1.18 15.26
N TRP A 12 3.59 -2.23 14.47
CA TRP A 12 4.02 -3.56 14.94
C TRP A 12 5.36 -3.52 15.69
N ARG A 13 6.36 -2.82 15.16
CA ARG A 13 7.67 -2.65 15.84
C ARG A 13 7.56 -1.79 17.11
N LEU A 14 6.75 -0.74 17.08
CA LEU A 14 6.53 0.10 18.25
C LEU A 14 5.87 -0.68 19.39
N VAL A 15 4.85 -1.48 19.09
CA VAL A 15 4.16 -2.33 20.07
C VAL A 15 5.09 -3.38 20.65
N GLN A 16 5.93 -4.04 19.85
CA GLN A 16 6.96 -4.96 20.33
C GLN A 16 7.97 -4.27 21.28
N GLY A 17 8.22 -2.98 21.07
CA GLY A 17 9.03 -2.15 21.96
C GLY A 17 8.29 -1.65 23.21
N GLY A 18 7.04 -2.07 23.44
CA GLY A 18 6.22 -1.67 24.58
C GLY A 18 5.50 -0.33 24.42
N ALA A 19 5.57 0.31 23.25
CA ALA A 19 4.84 1.55 22.99
C ALA A 19 3.37 1.28 22.68
N LYS A 20 2.52 2.29 22.90
CA LYS A 20 1.08 2.27 22.58
C LYS A 20 0.77 3.34 21.53
N PRO A 21 1.05 3.10 20.24
CA PRO A 21 0.89 4.10 19.21
C PRO A 21 -0.58 4.42 18.93
N ARG A 22 -0.85 5.69 18.58
CA ARG A 22 -2.10 6.13 17.95
C ARG A 22 -1.89 6.16 16.44
N ILE A 23 -2.71 5.43 15.71
CA ILE A 23 -2.59 5.27 14.25
C ILE A 23 -3.80 5.94 13.59
N LEU A 24 -3.52 6.92 12.73
CA LEU A 24 -4.51 7.67 11.97
C LEU A 24 -4.57 7.13 10.55
N GLU A 25 -5.77 6.92 10.04
CA GLU A 25 -6.04 6.61 8.64
C GLU A 25 -7.13 7.52 8.11
N ARG A 26 -6.88 8.14 6.95
CA ARG A 26 -7.81 9.08 6.33
C ARG A 26 -9.09 8.44 5.84
N GLY A 27 -9.01 7.19 5.39
CA GLY A 27 -10.15 6.41 4.93
C GLY A 27 -10.68 5.43 5.97
N PRO A 28 -11.69 4.66 5.60
CA PRO A 28 -12.35 3.70 6.48
C PRO A 28 -11.53 2.44 6.72
N GLU A 29 -11.97 1.66 7.70
CA GLU A 29 -11.48 0.31 7.96
C GLU A 29 -11.75 -0.63 6.76
N VAL A 30 -10.96 -1.71 6.64
CA VAL A 30 -10.85 -2.51 5.42
C VAL A 30 -12.18 -3.16 4.97
N VAL A 31 -13.08 -3.49 5.88
CA VAL A 31 -14.39 -4.09 5.51
C VAL A 31 -15.30 -3.04 4.86
N THR A 32 -15.37 -1.85 5.45
CA THR A 32 -16.11 -0.71 4.90
C THR A 32 -15.48 -0.23 3.60
N ARG A 33 -14.15 -0.15 3.56
CA ARG A 33 -13.38 0.18 2.37
C ARG A 33 -13.67 -0.75 1.21
N SER A 34 -13.67 -2.07 1.45
CA SER A 34 -13.98 -3.06 0.42
C SER A 34 -15.37 -2.87 -0.18
N LYS A 35 -16.39 -2.62 0.68
CA LYS A 35 -17.76 -2.37 0.21
C LYS A 35 -17.86 -1.11 -0.64
N ARG A 36 -17.25 0.01 -0.20
CA ARG A 36 -17.26 1.28 -0.94
C ARG A 36 -16.48 1.17 -2.25
N TRP A 37 -15.33 0.49 -2.24
CA TRP A 37 -14.53 0.23 -3.42
C TRP A 37 -15.29 -0.58 -4.49
N HIS A 38 -15.92 -1.70 -4.11
CA HIS A 38 -16.73 -2.49 -5.04
C HIS A 38 -17.88 -1.68 -5.64
N LYS A 39 -18.58 -0.89 -4.81
CA LYS A 39 -19.61 0.00 -5.31
C LYS A 39 -19.07 1.02 -6.34
N PHE A 40 -17.90 1.55 -6.14
CA PHE A 40 -17.26 2.48 -7.09
C PHE A 40 -16.96 1.80 -8.43
N ILE A 41 -16.36 0.61 -8.45
CA ILE A 41 -16.05 -0.09 -9.72
C ILE A 41 -17.30 -0.56 -10.45
N GLU A 42 -18.41 -0.71 -9.78
CA GLU A 42 -19.74 -1.00 -10.37
C GLU A 42 -20.44 0.26 -10.91
N GLY A 43 -19.77 1.41 -10.94
CA GLY A 43 -20.29 2.67 -11.46
C GLY A 43 -20.81 3.66 -10.42
N GLY A 44 -20.48 3.45 -9.16
CA GLY A 44 -20.79 4.40 -8.08
C GLY A 44 -19.89 5.64 -8.09
N GLU A 45 -20.19 6.57 -7.19
CA GLU A 45 -19.43 7.80 -7.05
C GLU A 45 -18.00 7.54 -6.51
N PHE A 46 -17.06 8.37 -6.98
CA PHE A 46 -15.68 8.36 -6.50
C PHE A 46 -15.58 9.01 -5.12
N ASP A 47 -14.96 8.31 -4.18
CA ASP A 47 -14.65 8.81 -2.84
C ASP A 47 -13.14 9.11 -2.74
N PRO A 48 -12.73 10.39 -2.57
CA PRO A 48 -11.31 10.76 -2.49
C PRO A 48 -10.60 10.21 -1.24
N GLU A 49 -11.34 9.85 -0.20
CA GLU A 49 -10.78 9.31 1.04
C GLU A 49 -10.90 7.77 1.13
N CYS A 50 -11.66 7.14 0.22
CA CYS A 50 -11.90 5.69 0.18
C CYS A 50 -11.78 5.13 -1.24
N ASN A 51 -10.60 4.71 -1.63
CA ASN A 51 -10.33 4.23 -2.99
C ASN A 51 -9.19 3.19 -3.00
N LEU A 52 -8.60 2.91 -4.16
CA LEU A 52 -7.49 1.95 -4.26
C LEU A 52 -6.23 2.40 -3.49
N LEU A 53 -6.07 3.70 -3.22
CA LEU A 53 -4.86 4.27 -2.62
C LEU A 53 -5.02 4.52 -1.12
N PHE A 54 -6.22 4.92 -0.67
CA PHE A 54 -6.51 5.35 0.69
C PHE A 54 -7.52 4.45 1.40
N GLY A 55 -7.40 4.38 2.71
CA GLY A 55 -8.11 3.47 3.59
C GLY A 55 -7.20 2.37 4.15
N GLU A 56 -7.69 1.62 5.12
CA GLU A 56 -6.91 0.61 5.84
C GLU A 56 -6.18 -0.35 4.89
N GLY A 57 -4.89 -0.56 5.17
CA GLY A 57 -3.97 -1.37 4.37
C GLY A 57 -3.34 -0.63 3.18
N GLY A 58 -3.77 0.61 2.88
CA GLY A 58 -3.23 1.43 1.80
C GLY A 58 -3.39 0.82 0.42
N ALA A 59 -2.59 1.27 -0.54
CA ALA A 59 -2.63 0.78 -1.93
C ALA A 59 -2.26 -0.70 -2.07
N GLY A 60 -1.58 -1.27 -1.07
CA GLY A 60 -1.19 -2.69 -1.05
C GLY A 60 -2.35 -3.66 -0.92
N THR A 61 -3.44 -3.26 -0.26
CA THR A 61 -4.57 -4.16 0.08
C THR A 61 -5.25 -4.80 -1.13
N TYR A 62 -5.38 -4.03 -2.22
CA TYR A 62 -6.01 -4.51 -3.47
C TYR A 62 -4.99 -4.61 -4.61
N SER A 63 -3.72 -4.70 -4.28
CA SER A 63 -2.66 -4.96 -5.24
C SER A 63 -2.54 -6.46 -5.52
N ASP A 64 -1.66 -6.80 -6.43
CA ASP A 64 -1.25 -8.18 -6.70
C ASP A 64 -0.61 -8.87 -5.46
N GLY A 65 -0.16 -8.11 -4.49
CA GLY A 65 0.42 -8.67 -3.25
C GLY A 65 1.77 -9.33 -3.45
N LYS A 66 2.53 -8.91 -4.45
CA LYS A 66 3.90 -9.36 -4.65
C LYS A 66 4.80 -8.86 -3.54
N LEU A 67 5.47 -9.78 -2.85
CA LEU A 67 6.28 -9.51 -1.66
C LEU A 67 7.78 -9.63 -1.92
N TYR A 68 8.19 -9.99 -3.12
CA TYR A 68 9.62 -10.12 -3.42
C TYR A 68 10.30 -8.76 -3.50
N THR A 69 11.53 -8.71 -3.01
CA THR A 69 12.35 -7.50 -2.97
C THR A 69 13.78 -7.83 -3.38
N ARG A 70 14.48 -6.82 -3.90
CA ARG A 70 15.93 -6.89 -4.15
C ARG A 70 16.75 -6.38 -2.96
N VAL A 71 16.08 -5.93 -1.91
CA VAL A 71 16.73 -5.47 -0.68
C VAL A 71 17.19 -6.70 0.10
N GLN A 72 18.49 -6.72 0.43
CA GLN A 72 19.08 -7.72 1.30
C GLN A 72 19.13 -7.16 2.73
N ASP A 73 18.04 -7.33 3.46
CA ASP A 73 17.90 -6.87 4.83
C ASP A 73 17.50 -8.05 5.72
N PRO A 74 18.16 -8.28 6.87
CA PRO A 74 17.87 -9.39 7.76
C PRO A 74 16.44 -9.37 8.34
N ARG A 75 15.73 -8.24 8.23
CA ARG A 75 14.33 -8.09 8.68
C ARG A 75 13.32 -8.60 7.65
N VAL A 76 13.70 -8.89 6.41
CA VAL A 76 12.77 -9.39 5.39
C VAL A 76 12.06 -10.68 5.84
N PRO A 77 12.74 -11.70 6.39
CA PRO A 77 12.07 -12.90 6.92
C PRO A 77 11.08 -12.58 8.06
N GLU A 78 11.39 -11.62 8.94
CA GLU A 78 10.47 -11.21 10.01
C GLU A 78 9.16 -10.62 9.45
N VAL A 79 9.25 -9.85 8.36
CA VAL A 79 8.07 -9.28 7.70
C VAL A 79 7.20 -10.37 7.09
N LEU A 80 7.81 -11.34 6.38
CA LEU A 80 7.09 -12.47 5.79
C LEU A 80 6.45 -13.34 6.87
N GLN A 81 7.18 -13.64 7.96
CA GLN A 81 6.64 -14.40 9.09
C GLN A 81 5.45 -13.68 9.72
N ALA A 82 5.54 -12.37 9.95
CA ALA A 82 4.42 -11.60 10.48
C ALA A 82 3.17 -11.68 9.59
N LEU A 83 3.32 -11.72 8.26
CA LEU A 83 2.19 -11.92 7.35
C LEU A 83 1.60 -13.34 7.49
N VAL A 84 2.44 -14.38 7.62
CA VAL A 84 2.00 -15.77 7.84
C VAL A 84 1.26 -15.90 9.16
N ASP A 85 1.80 -15.33 10.25
CA ASP A 85 1.16 -15.33 11.58
C ASP A 85 -0.23 -14.67 11.55
N HIS A 86 -0.50 -13.82 10.55
CA HIS A 86 -1.78 -13.17 10.33
C HIS A 86 -2.58 -13.77 9.17
N GLY A 87 -2.15 -14.95 8.65
CA GLY A 87 -2.91 -15.78 7.73
C GLY A 87 -2.57 -15.62 6.26
N ALA A 88 -1.37 -15.17 5.95
CA ALA A 88 -0.79 -15.41 4.63
C ALA A 88 -0.40 -16.89 4.48
N PRO A 89 -0.35 -17.41 3.25
CA PRO A 89 0.11 -18.77 2.99
C PRO A 89 1.56 -18.98 3.45
N GLU A 90 1.88 -20.13 4.04
CA GLU A 90 3.24 -20.46 4.52
C GLU A 90 4.26 -20.52 3.39
N GLU A 91 3.82 -20.81 2.17
CA GLU A 91 4.63 -20.88 0.96
C GLU A 91 5.42 -19.60 0.69
N ILE A 92 4.92 -18.43 1.15
CA ILE A 92 5.62 -17.15 0.98
C ILE A 92 6.97 -17.10 1.69
N LEU A 93 7.22 -17.97 2.67
CA LEU A 93 8.50 -18.06 3.39
C LEU A 93 9.61 -18.71 2.57
N THR A 94 9.25 -19.55 1.61
CA THR A 94 10.17 -20.37 0.83
C THR A 94 10.14 -20.06 -0.65
N ASP A 95 9.10 -19.36 -1.13
CA ASP A 95 8.99 -18.97 -2.53
C ASP A 95 9.99 -17.85 -2.86
N GLY A 96 10.68 -18.00 -3.99
CA GLY A 96 11.58 -16.97 -4.52
C GLY A 96 10.88 -15.72 -5.05
N ARG A 97 9.56 -15.80 -5.29
CA ARG A 97 8.69 -14.70 -5.73
C ARG A 97 7.37 -14.72 -4.97
N PRO A 98 7.38 -14.52 -3.63
CA PRO A 98 6.20 -14.66 -2.81
C PRO A 98 5.08 -13.70 -3.23
N HIS A 99 3.87 -14.23 -3.25
CA HIS A 99 2.65 -13.55 -3.68
C HIS A 99 1.49 -13.91 -2.75
N VAL A 100 0.69 -12.94 -2.33
CA VAL A 100 -0.45 -13.17 -1.43
C VAL A 100 -1.81 -12.97 -2.11
N GLY A 101 -1.90 -12.06 -3.06
CA GLY A 101 -3.13 -11.76 -3.80
C GLY A 101 -4.14 -10.87 -3.07
N SER A 102 -4.96 -10.19 -3.88
CA SER A 102 -5.95 -9.21 -3.40
C SER A 102 -7.12 -9.83 -2.62
N ASN A 103 -7.36 -11.13 -2.76
CA ASN A 103 -8.41 -11.85 -2.03
C ASN A 103 -8.05 -12.17 -0.57
N LEU A 104 -6.77 -12.27 -0.22
CA LEU A 104 -6.30 -12.59 1.13
C LEU A 104 -5.87 -11.35 1.92
N LEU A 105 -5.25 -10.38 1.25
CA LEU A 105 -4.69 -9.19 1.89
C LEU A 105 -5.67 -8.43 2.79
N PRO A 106 -6.95 -8.19 2.45
CA PRO A 106 -7.88 -7.50 3.34
C PRO A 106 -8.06 -8.20 4.68
N SER A 107 -8.09 -9.53 4.69
CA SER A 107 -8.25 -10.31 5.91
C SER A 107 -6.98 -10.33 6.77
N ILE A 108 -5.81 -10.34 6.13
CA ILE A 108 -4.51 -10.27 6.80
C ILE A 108 -4.35 -8.91 7.48
N VAL A 109 -4.60 -7.82 6.75
CA VAL A 109 -4.56 -6.45 7.29
C VAL A 109 -5.47 -6.31 8.51
N LYS A 110 -6.71 -6.80 8.44
CA LYS A 110 -7.65 -6.79 9.56
C LYS A 110 -7.11 -7.56 10.77
N ARG A 111 -6.52 -8.75 10.56
CA ARG A 111 -5.95 -9.56 11.66
C ARG A 111 -4.75 -8.88 12.29
N MET A 112 -3.87 -8.27 11.48
CA MET A 112 -2.75 -7.48 11.99
C MET A 112 -3.23 -6.33 12.86
N ARG A 113 -4.22 -5.55 12.40
CA ARG A 113 -4.83 -4.49 13.21
C ARG A 113 -5.37 -5.02 14.53
N ASN A 114 -6.20 -6.06 14.51
CA ASN A 114 -6.79 -6.63 15.72
C ASN A 114 -5.71 -7.07 16.71
N ALA A 115 -4.64 -7.68 16.26
CA ALA A 115 -3.51 -8.08 17.10
C ALA A 115 -2.78 -6.88 17.71
N LEU A 116 -2.63 -5.79 16.97
CA LEU A 116 -2.04 -4.55 17.47
C LEU A 116 -2.95 -3.86 18.51
N GLU A 117 -4.26 -3.84 18.29
CA GLU A 117 -5.25 -3.29 19.23
C GLU A 117 -5.23 -4.07 20.56
N GLN A 118 -5.14 -5.39 20.52
CA GLN A 118 -5.01 -6.23 21.72
C GLN A 118 -3.75 -5.92 22.52
N GLN A 119 -2.72 -5.38 21.88
CA GLN A 119 -1.47 -4.96 22.52
C GLN A 119 -1.45 -3.47 22.88
N GLY A 120 -2.57 -2.77 22.74
CA GLY A 120 -2.77 -1.40 23.18
C GLY A 120 -2.55 -0.32 22.13
N ALA A 121 -2.36 -0.67 20.86
CA ALA A 121 -2.42 0.31 19.78
C ALA A 121 -3.86 0.82 19.59
N GLN A 122 -4.01 2.05 19.15
CA GLN A 122 -5.31 2.67 18.88
C GLN A 122 -5.39 3.10 17.42
N PHE A 123 -6.44 2.65 16.73
CA PHE A 123 -6.68 3.01 15.33
C PHE A 123 -7.84 4.00 15.22
N PHE A 124 -7.64 5.03 14.41
CA PHE A 124 -8.60 6.10 14.14
C PHE A 124 -8.79 6.18 12.64
N PHE A 125 -9.91 5.64 12.15
CA PHE A 125 -10.32 5.67 10.76
C PHE A 125 -11.14 6.92 10.45
N ASP A 126 -11.20 7.31 9.18
CA ASP A 126 -11.82 8.55 8.72
C ASP A 126 -11.21 9.80 9.40
N HIS A 127 -9.94 9.69 9.82
CA HIS A 127 -9.18 10.75 10.50
C HIS A 127 -8.00 11.19 9.64
N ARG A 128 -8.13 12.35 9.02
CA ARG A 128 -7.14 12.91 8.11
C ARG A 128 -6.18 13.86 8.80
N LEU A 129 -4.88 13.66 8.65
CA LEU A 129 -3.87 14.66 9.03
C LEU A 129 -3.95 15.84 8.05
N VAL A 130 -4.22 17.05 8.56
CA VAL A 130 -4.38 18.25 7.73
C VAL A 130 -3.34 19.32 7.96
N ASP A 131 -2.73 19.38 9.16
CA ASP A 131 -1.64 20.33 9.44
C ASP A 131 -0.79 19.85 10.64
N LEU A 132 0.31 20.57 10.89
CA LEU A 132 1.24 20.37 12.00
C LEU A 132 1.39 21.68 12.78
N LYS A 133 1.65 21.56 14.08
CA LYS A 133 2.25 22.65 14.88
C LYS A 133 3.69 22.28 15.19
N VAL A 134 4.58 23.21 14.87
CA VAL A 134 6.02 23.05 15.04
C VAL A 134 6.51 24.14 15.96
N ASP A 135 7.10 23.75 17.08
CA ASP A 135 7.71 24.64 18.05
C ASP A 135 9.22 24.67 17.88
N GLY A 136 9.87 25.66 18.43
CA GLY A 136 11.32 25.85 18.37
C GLY A 136 11.77 26.79 17.24
N ASP A 137 13.07 27.07 17.24
CA ASP A 137 13.76 27.87 16.23
C ASP A 137 14.28 26.99 15.06
N ALA A 138 15.04 27.59 14.16
CA ALA A 138 15.54 26.89 12.97
C ALA A 138 16.42 25.65 13.28
N GLU A 139 17.05 25.60 14.45
CA GLU A 139 17.96 24.53 14.85
C GLU A 139 17.31 23.49 15.77
N SER A 140 16.20 23.86 16.46
CA SER A 140 15.54 23.05 17.47
C SER A 140 14.07 22.71 17.13
N ARG A 141 13.69 22.76 15.86
CA ARG A 141 12.32 22.51 15.41
C ARG A 141 11.79 21.12 15.80
N LYS A 142 10.67 21.10 16.47
CA LYS A 142 10.00 19.88 16.91
C LYS A 142 8.50 19.97 16.63
N VAL A 143 7.93 18.90 16.11
CA VAL A 143 6.45 18.78 16.02
C VAL A 143 5.92 18.59 17.44
N SER A 144 5.02 19.47 17.85
CA SER A 144 4.37 19.44 19.17
C SER A 144 2.92 18.98 19.10
N LYS A 145 2.24 19.29 17.99
CA LYS A 145 0.86 18.88 17.74
C LYS A 145 0.64 18.53 16.28
N ILE A 146 -0.37 17.71 16.06
CA ILE A 146 -0.96 17.46 14.75
C ILE A 146 -2.39 17.97 14.72
N ILE A 147 -2.84 18.43 13.56
CA ILE A 147 -4.24 18.85 13.34
C ILE A 147 -4.89 17.74 12.52
N VAL A 148 -5.91 17.16 13.10
CA VAL A 148 -6.65 16.02 12.55
C VAL A 148 -8.06 16.49 12.19
N GLU A 149 -8.53 16.13 11.01
CA GLU A 149 -9.89 16.39 10.54
C GLU A 149 -10.68 15.08 10.51
N ASN A 150 -11.86 15.10 11.10
CA ASN A 150 -12.86 14.05 11.04
C ASN A 150 -14.24 14.69 10.87
N ASP A 151 -15.03 14.25 9.91
CA ASP A 151 -16.37 14.79 9.58
C ASP A 151 -16.42 16.34 9.46
N GLY A 152 -15.35 16.95 8.94
CA GLY A 152 -15.23 18.39 8.77
C GLY A 152 -14.80 19.14 10.04
N GLU A 153 -14.75 18.50 11.18
CA GLU A 153 -14.22 19.07 12.41
C GLU A 153 -12.71 18.88 12.53
N LYS A 154 -12.01 19.93 12.98
CA LYS A 154 -10.56 19.91 13.19
C LYS A 154 -10.23 19.91 14.66
N VAL A 155 -9.43 18.93 15.08
CA VAL A 155 -9.00 18.74 16.46
C VAL A 155 -7.48 18.72 16.53
N GLU A 156 -6.93 19.35 17.56
CA GLU A 156 -5.49 19.29 17.84
C GLU A 156 -5.17 18.10 18.74
N TRP A 157 -4.18 17.32 18.33
CA TRP A 157 -3.62 16.22 19.13
C TRP A 157 -2.17 16.50 19.47
N GLU A 158 -1.83 16.44 20.72
CA GLU A 158 -0.44 16.50 21.18
C GLU A 158 0.33 15.25 20.76
N THR A 159 1.59 15.45 20.36
CA THR A 159 2.47 14.36 20.01
C THR A 159 3.94 14.72 20.26
N ASP A 160 4.68 13.76 20.78
CA ASP A 160 6.15 13.87 20.94
C ASP A 160 6.91 13.28 19.75
N SER A 161 6.25 12.43 19.00
CA SER A 161 6.86 11.73 17.85
C SER A 161 5.82 11.44 16.79
N LEU A 162 6.13 11.78 15.54
CA LEU A 162 5.25 11.59 14.39
C LEU A 162 5.93 10.76 13.31
N PHE A 163 5.31 9.63 12.96
CA PHE A 163 5.71 8.81 11.82
C PHE A 163 4.73 9.04 10.67
N LEU A 164 5.23 9.51 9.53
CA LEU A 164 4.44 9.72 8.32
C LEU A 164 4.63 8.53 7.38
N ALA A 165 3.59 7.74 7.22
CA ALA A 165 3.53 6.58 6.34
C ALA A 165 2.34 6.70 5.35
N THR A 166 2.11 7.90 4.84
CA THR A 166 0.91 8.31 4.08
C THR A 166 0.91 7.87 2.62
N GLY A 167 1.98 7.22 2.18
CA GLY A 167 2.15 6.81 0.77
C GLY A 167 2.49 7.97 -0.16
N HIS A 168 2.82 7.64 -1.41
CA HIS A 168 3.26 8.63 -2.39
C HIS A 168 2.12 9.45 -3.02
N SER A 169 0.87 9.03 -2.88
CA SER A 169 -0.29 9.69 -3.48
C SER A 169 -0.92 10.76 -2.57
N ALA A 170 -0.51 10.87 -1.31
CA ALA A 170 -1.00 11.87 -0.37
C ALA A 170 -0.40 13.27 -0.66
N ARG A 171 -0.77 13.86 -1.79
CA ARG A 171 -0.22 15.15 -2.28
C ARG A 171 -0.51 16.30 -1.33
N ASP A 172 -1.61 16.27 -0.61
CA ASP A 172 -1.97 17.20 0.45
C ASP A 172 -0.92 17.21 1.56
N VAL A 173 -0.44 16.03 1.98
CA VAL A 173 0.63 15.91 2.98
C VAL A 173 1.95 16.50 2.47
N TYR A 174 2.32 16.26 1.22
CA TYR A 174 3.53 16.88 0.65
C TYR A 174 3.42 18.41 0.60
N ARG A 175 2.26 18.97 0.25
CA ARG A 175 2.03 20.42 0.26
C ARG A 175 2.10 20.98 1.69
N MET A 176 1.55 20.26 2.67
CA MET A 176 1.65 20.61 4.08
C MET A 176 3.12 20.63 4.54
N LEU A 177 3.91 19.60 4.23
CA LEU A 177 5.33 19.55 4.57
C LEU A 177 6.12 20.70 3.92
N ALA A 178 5.82 21.03 2.65
CA ALA A 178 6.44 22.17 1.97
C ALA A 178 6.08 23.50 2.67
N LYS A 179 4.83 23.70 3.09
CA LYS A 179 4.37 24.87 3.87
C LYS A 179 5.17 25.02 5.16
N HIS A 180 5.49 23.91 5.81
CA HIS A 180 6.31 23.88 7.03
C HIS A 180 7.82 23.86 6.74
N GLN A 181 8.24 24.08 5.49
CA GLN A 181 9.66 24.14 5.10
C GLN A 181 10.44 22.86 5.45
N VAL A 182 9.79 21.71 5.44
CA VAL A 182 10.46 20.41 5.55
C VAL A 182 11.28 20.17 4.29
N PRO A 183 12.59 19.92 4.39
CA PRO A 183 13.44 19.69 3.23
C PRO A 183 12.96 18.48 2.42
N MET A 184 12.75 18.66 1.12
CA MET A 184 12.36 17.60 0.20
C MET A 184 13.22 17.69 -1.06
N SER A 185 13.62 16.56 -1.58
CA SER A 185 14.34 16.46 -2.86
C SER A 185 13.48 15.80 -3.93
N GLN A 186 13.72 16.18 -5.17
CA GLN A 186 13.09 15.50 -6.32
C GLN A 186 13.63 14.09 -6.45
N LYS A 187 12.75 13.17 -6.82
CA LYS A 187 13.07 11.78 -7.13
C LYS A 187 12.55 11.41 -8.50
N SER A 188 13.34 10.65 -9.25
CA SER A 188 12.92 10.09 -10.54
C SER A 188 11.66 9.25 -10.39
N PHE A 189 10.80 9.27 -11.40
CA PHE A 189 9.64 8.41 -11.47
C PHE A 189 9.60 7.68 -12.82
N GLN A 190 8.78 6.65 -12.89
CA GLN A 190 8.56 5.86 -14.08
C GLN A 190 7.15 6.16 -14.60
N ILE A 191 7.02 6.26 -15.92
CA ILE A 191 5.74 6.41 -16.60
C ILE A 191 5.60 5.30 -17.64
N GLY A 192 4.39 4.76 -17.79
CA GLY A 192 4.12 3.70 -18.75
C GLY A 192 2.64 3.47 -18.92
N VAL A 193 2.32 2.37 -19.57
CA VAL A 193 0.95 1.91 -19.82
C VAL A 193 0.75 0.52 -19.25
N ARG A 194 -0.49 0.16 -18.95
CA ARG A 194 -0.90 -1.22 -18.68
C ARG A 194 -1.41 -1.83 -19.97
N VAL A 195 -1.06 -3.10 -20.19
CA VAL A 195 -1.51 -3.88 -21.34
C VAL A 195 -2.07 -5.20 -20.80
N GLU A 196 -3.22 -5.61 -21.28
CA GLU A 196 -3.79 -6.92 -21.00
C GLU A 196 -3.55 -7.86 -22.19
N HIS A 197 -3.28 -9.12 -21.88
CA HIS A 197 -3.13 -10.20 -22.85
C HIS A 197 -4.03 -11.37 -22.44
N PRO A 198 -4.57 -12.15 -23.37
CA PRO A 198 -5.15 -13.45 -23.03
C PRO A 198 -4.07 -14.33 -22.38
N GLN A 199 -4.33 -14.86 -21.16
CA GLN A 199 -3.36 -15.68 -20.42
C GLN A 199 -2.87 -16.88 -21.25
N GLY A 200 -3.77 -17.56 -21.96
CA GLY A 200 -3.39 -18.70 -22.80
C GLY A 200 -2.39 -18.36 -23.91
N ALA A 201 -2.35 -17.10 -24.41
CA ALA A 201 -1.35 -16.68 -25.37
C ALA A 201 0.03 -16.55 -24.71
N ILE A 202 0.09 -16.10 -23.47
CA ILE A 202 1.35 -16.02 -22.70
C ILE A 202 1.81 -17.42 -22.32
N ASP A 203 0.91 -18.27 -21.86
CA ASP A 203 1.24 -19.66 -21.52
C ASP A 203 1.82 -20.40 -22.74
N GLN A 204 1.22 -20.22 -23.91
CA GLN A 204 1.71 -20.83 -25.14
C GLN A 204 3.11 -20.28 -25.54
N MET A 205 3.35 -18.97 -25.35
CA MET A 205 4.66 -18.36 -25.64
C MET A 205 5.76 -18.85 -24.70
N GLN A 206 5.43 -19.08 -23.42
CA GLN A 206 6.41 -19.43 -22.39
C GLN A 206 6.61 -20.95 -22.25
N TYR A 207 5.53 -21.72 -22.35
CA TYR A 207 5.55 -23.16 -22.09
C TYR A 207 5.47 -24.03 -23.36
N GLY A 208 5.16 -23.44 -24.52
CA GLY A 208 5.06 -24.19 -25.78
C GLY A 208 4.03 -25.32 -25.69
N GLU A 209 4.46 -26.54 -26.00
CA GLU A 209 3.61 -27.73 -25.97
C GLU A 209 3.13 -28.12 -24.57
N SER A 210 3.79 -27.60 -23.51
CA SER A 210 3.38 -27.85 -22.12
C SER A 210 2.34 -26.85 -21.62
N ALA A 211 1.89 -25.90 -22.44
CA ALA A 211 0.85 -24.93 -22.05
C ALA A 211 -0.44 -25.67 -21.64
N GLY A 212 -1.00 -25.26 -20.51
CA GLY A 212 -2.21 -25.90 -19.94
C GLY A 212 -1.92 -27.15 -19.10
N HIS A 213 -0.65 -27.50 -18.85
CA HIS A 213 -0.33 -28.59 -17.93
C HIS A 213 -0.76 -28.22 -16.49
N PRO A 214 -1.50 -29.07 -15.75
CA PRO A 214 -2.12 -28.74 -14.47
C PRO A 214 -1.15 -28.40 -13.34
N GLN A 215 0.13 -28.76 -13.46
CA GLN A 215 1.18 -28.43 -12.49
C GLN A 215 1.95 -27.14 -12.84
N LEU A 216 1.68 -26.53 -13.98
CA LEU A 216 2.32 -25.27 -14.35
C LEU A 216 1.44 -24.10 -13.90
N PRO A 217 2.03 -23.11 -13.21
CA PRO A 217 1.31 -21.89 -12.88
C PRO A 217 1.04 -21.08 -14.16
N PRO A 218 0.12 -20.10 -14.12
CA PRO A 218 -0.01 -19.13 -15.19
C PRO A 218 1.31 -18.47 -15.50
N ALA A 219 1.70 -18.44 -16.78
CA ALA A 219 3.00 -17.92 -17.21
C ALA A 219 3.08 -16.42 -17.03
N ASP A 220 4.28 -15.93 -16.71
CA ASP A 220 4.62 -14.51 -16.70
C ASP A 220 5.84 -14.21 -17.59
N TYR A 221 6.12 -12.93 -17.81
CA TYR A 221 7.32 -12.49 -18.49
C TYR A 221 7.91 -11.21 -17.89
N SER A 222 9.19 -11.00 -18.11
CA SER A 222 9.88 -9.77 -17.77
C SER A 222 10.80 -9.37 -18.92
N LEU A 223 10.61 -8.15 -19.43
CA LEU A 223 11.35 -7.63 -20.57
C LEU A 223 12.12 -6.36 -20.16
N VAL A 224 13.33 -6.21 -20.67
CA VAL A 224 14.16 -5.02 -20.50
C VAL A 224 14.78 -4.65 -21.85
N SER A 225 14.66 -3.40 -22.24
CA SER A 225 15.35 -2.82 -23.38
C SER A 225 16.23 -1.66 -22.92
N ARG A 226 17.53 -1.74 -23.22
CA ARG A 226 18.53 -0.71 -22.91
C ARG A 226 19.09 -0.08 -24.19
N ARG A 227 18.29 0.00 -25.23
CA ARG A 227 18.71 0.46 -26.59
C ARG A 227 18.51 1.96 -26.82
N SER A 228 17.97 2.70 -25.86
CA SER A 228 17.70 4.14 -25.99
C SER A 228 18.35 4.90 -24.83
N GLU A 229 18.30 6.23 -24.91
CA GLU A 229 18.75 7.11 -23.81
C GLU A 229 18.00 6.87 -22.48
N LYS A 230 16.84 6.21 -22.56
CA LYS A 230 16.03 5.83 -21.39
C LYS A 230 15.72 4.35 -21.45
N ASP A 231 15.92 3.68 -20.33
CA ASP A 231 15.56 2.27 -20.20
C ASP A 231 14.05 2.08 -20.28
N VAL A 232 13.64 1.09 -21.07
CA VAL A 232 12.25 0.63 -21.16
C VAL A 232 12.19 -0.80 -20.63
N PHE A 233 11.25 -1.08 -19.75
CA PHE A 233 11.09 -2.41 -19.20
C PHE A 233 9.62 -2.72 -18.87
N SER A 234 9.26 -3.99 -18.96
CA SER A 234 8.02 -4.44 -18.35
C SER A 234 8.19 -4.40 -16.84
N PHE A 235 7.24 -3.82 -16.15
CA PHE A 235 7.15 -3.93 -14.70
C PHE A 235 6.65 -5.33 -14.32
N CYS A 236 6.02 -5.51 -13.17
CA CYS A 236 5.46 -6.82 -12.84
C CYS A 236 4.26 -7.14 -13.74
N MET A 237 4.19 -8.37 -14.24
CA MET A 237 2.98 -8.95 -14.78
C MET A 237 2.13 -9.50 -13.64
N CYS A 238 0.81 -9.43 -13.78
CA CYS A 238 -0.17 -10.01 -12.85
C CYS A 238 -0.92 -11.13 -13.58
N PRO A 239 -0.40 -12.37 -13.60
CA PRO A 239 -1.03 -13.48 -14.29
C PRO A 239 -2.46 -13.72 -13.79
N GLY A 240 -3.42 -13.86 -14.72
CA GLY A 240 -4.85 -13.97 -14.38
C GLY A 240 -5.46 -12.73 -13.71
N GLY A 241 -4.76 -11.59 -13.77
CA GLY A 241 -5.19 -10.33 -13.16
C GLY A 241 -5.99 -9.45 -14.09
N GLU A 242 -6.39 -8.31 -13.56
CA GLU A 242 -7.18 -7.29 -14.23
C GLU A 242 -6.61 -5.89 -14.01
N ILE A 243 -6.94 -4.93 -14.88
CA ILE A 243 -6.60 -3.52 -14.72
C ILE A 243 -7.67 -2.86 -13.84
N LEU A 244 -7.22 -2.20 -12.77
CA LEU A 244 -8.08 -1.48 -11.83
C LEU A 244 -7.78 0.03 -11.86
N PRO A 245 -8.82 0.89 -11.71
CA PRO A 245 -8.62 2.33 -11.58
C PRO A 245 -7.90 2.64 -10.26
N SER A 246 -6.85 3.45 -10.35
CA SER A 246 -6.01 3.83 -9.20
C SER A 246 -5.77 5.35 -9.27
N THR A 247 -6.70 6.11 -8.74
CA THR A 247 -6.65 7.57 -8.73
C THR A 247 -6.95 8.12 -7.33
N GLU A 248 -6.38 9.27 -7.02
CA GLU A 248 -6.67 10.03 -5.80
C GLU A 248 -7.56 11.25 -6.06
N GLN A 249 -7.91 11.49 -7.33
CA GLN A 249 -8.63 12.70 -7.72
C GLN A 249 -9.65 12.38 -8.81
N SER A 250 -10.87 12.91 -8.66
CA SER A 250 -11.91 12.83 -9.68
C SER A 250 -11.47 13.50 -10.99
N GLY A 251 -11.83 12.90 -12.12
CA GLY A 251 -11.48 13.40 -13.45
C GLY A 251 -10.06 13.03 -13.94
N PHE A 252 -9.25 12.39 -13.10
CA PHE A 252 -7.95 11.84 -13.48
C PHE A 252 -7.98 10.32 -13.50
N MET A 253 -7.18 9.72 -14.36
CA MET A 253 -7.06 8.27 -14.48
C MET A 253 -5.61 7.84 -14.30
N CYS A 254 -5.37 7.02 -13.30
CA CYS A 254 -4.22 6.15 -13.21
C CYS A 254 -4.72 4.72 -13.06
N VAL A 255 -3.92 3.75 -13.41
CA VAL A 255 -4.32 2.34 -13.38
C VAL A 255 -3.30 1.48 -12.65
N ASN A 256 -3.76 0.46 -11.98
CA ASN A 256 -2.95 -0.59 -11.39
C ASN A 256 -3.41 -1.96 -11.89
N GLY A 257 -2.59 -3.00 -11.69
CA GLY A 257 -2.98 -4.38 -11.91
C GLY A 257 -3.14 -5.09 -10.57
N ALA A 258 -4.09 -5.99 -10.50
CA ALA A 258 -4.27 -6.86 -9.35
C ALA A 258 -4.61 -8.28 -9.80
N SER A 259 -4.18 -9.27 -9.02
CA SER A 259 -4.58 -10.66 -9.20
C SER A 259 -4.93 -11.28 -7.86
N ARG A 260 -5.64 -12.41 -7.91
CA ARG A 260 -5.97 -13.21 -6.73
C ARG A 260 -4.88 -14.24 -6.47
N TYR A 261 -4.72 -14.63 -5.23
CA TYR A 261 -4.00 -15.85 -4.88
C TYR A 261 -4.78 -17.06 -5.41
N GLN A 262 -4.11 -17.94 -6.13
CA GLN A 262 -4.67 -19.13 -6.77
C GLN A 262 -4.26 -20.39 -6.02
#